data_91307ba1b317b823e7b7830b2b0490a7
#
_entry.id   91307ba1b317b823e7b7830b2b0490a7
#
_cell.length_a   1.000
_cell.length_b   1.000
_cell.length_c   1.000
_cell.angle_alpha   90.00
_cell.angle_beta   90.00
_cell.angle_gamma   90.00
#
_symmetry.space_group_name_H-M   'P 1'
#
loop_
_entity.id
_entity.type
_entity.pdbx_description
1 polymer ?
#
loop_
_entity_poly.entity_id
_entity_poly.type
_entity_poly.pdbx_seq_one_letter_code
_entity_poly.pdbx_strand_id
1 'polypeptide(L)'
;GARAVQIQGAQLRHYPDTDLLEIDGVQLVATGQDGSITRATAKKASAKGDGSEVKLEGGARVVQEGSDLIEPMEVEGEFLHAFLKTKQLHSRLPVRVRQGTSELRVAALQVDNLKQVAVLGGPIRMQIQPLKKK
;
A
#
# COMPACT_ATOMS: atom_id res chain seq x y z
N GLY A 1 -4.10 -7.45 -21.12
CA GLY A 1 -3.34 -7.91 -20.01
C GLY A 1 -4.20 -8.25 -18.83
N ALA A 2 -3.79 -9.25 -18.12
CA ALA A 2 -4.52 -9.71 -16.96
C ALA A 2 -4.09 -8.93 -15.72
N ARG A 3 -5.05 -8.63 -14.89
CA ARG A 3 -4.80 -8.14 -13.55
C ARG A 3 -4.85 -9.33 -12.62
N ALA A 4 -3.84 -9.49 -11.78
CA ALA A 4 -3.77 -10.61 -10.86
C ALA A 4 -3.46 -10.12 -9.45
N VAL A 5 -4.11 -10.72 -8.46
CA VAL A 5 -3.82 -10.46 -7.05
C VAL A 5 -3.61 -11.80 -6.37
N GLN A 6 -2.48 -11.94 -5.70
CA GLN A 6 -2.16 -13.13 -4.90
C GLN A 6 -2.04 -12.72 -3.45
N ILE A 7 -2.72 -13.45 -2.57
CA ILE A 7 -2.68 -13.19 -1.14
C ILE A 7 -2.26 -14.46 -0.44
N GLN A 8 -1.24 -14.36 0.42
CA GLN A 8 -0.77 -15.46 1.25
C GLN A 8 -0.73 -15.00 2.70
N GLY A 9 -0.87 -15.93 3.60
CA GLY A 9 -0.81 -15.64 5.02
C GLY A 9 -0.55 -16.89 5.82
N ALA A 10 -0.17 -16.70 7.08
CA ALA A 10 0.05 -17.82 8.00
C ALA A 10 -1.26 -18.46 8.43
N GLN A 11 -2.31 -17.66 8.53
CA GLN A 11 -3.62 -18.14 8.94
C GLN A 11 -4.69 -17.26 8.30
N LEU A 12 -5.76 -17.91 7.82
CA LEU A 12 -6.84 -17.21 7.14
C LEU A 12 -8.17 -17.63 7.76
N ARG A 13 -9.02 -16.63 8.04
CA ARG A 13 -10.36 -16.83 8.57
C ARG A 13 -11.36 -16.12 7.69
N HIS A 14 -12.47 -16.76 7.39
CA HIS A 14 -13.55 -16.18 6.61
C HIS A 14 -14.79 -16.03 7.46
N TYR A 15 -15.40 -14.86 7.46
CA TYR A 15 -16.62 -14.55 8.20
C TYR A 15 -17.76 -14.39 7.20
N PRO A 16 -18.62 -15.42 7.03
CA PRO A 16 -19.66 -15.37 6.00
C PRO A 16 -20.66 -14.23 6.18
N ASP A 17 -20.96 -13.87 7.43
CA ASP A 17 -21.96 -12.83 7.72
C ASP A 17 -21.58 -11.47 7.14
N THR A 18 -20.29 -11.16 7.13
CA THR A 18 -19.78 -9.87 6.67
C THR A 18 -18.98 -9.99 5.39
N ASP A 19 -18.79 -11.20 4.89
CA ASP A 19 -17.94 -11.52 3.75
C ASP A 19 -16.53 -10.95 3.90
N LEU A 20 -15.99 -11.04 5.11
CA LEU A 20 -14.65 -10.59 5.42
C LEU A 20 -13.70 -11.76 5.54
N LEU A 21 -12.51 -11.56 5.04
CA LEU A 21 -11.37 -12.45 5.24
C LEU A 21 -10.40 -11.77 6.21
N GLU A 22 -9.99 -12.50 7.24
CA GLU A 22 -8.91 -12.04 8.12
C GLU A 22 -7.69 -12.92 7.90
N ILE A 23 -6.54 -12.28 7.77
CA ILE A 23 -5.31 -12.97 7.43
C ILE A 23 -4.23 -12.53 8.40
N ASP A 24 -3.57 -13.50 9.03
CA ASP A 24 -2.41 -13.23 9.88
C ASP A 24 -1.14 -13.40 9.07
N GLY A 25 -0.20 -12.48 9.25
CA GLY A 25 1.07 -12.54 8.53
C GLY A 25 0.88 -12.45 7.02
N VAL A 26 0.21 -11.40 6.57
CA VAL A 26 -0.21 -11.31 5.17
C VAL A 26 0.93 -10.90 4.25
N GLN A 27 0.97 -11.53 3.09
CA GLN A 27 1.79 -11.12 1.95
C GLN A 27 0.88 -11.03 0.73
N LEU A 28 0.89 -9.88 0.09
CA LEU A 28 0.05 -9.62 -1.07
C LEU A 28 0.91 -9.17 -2.24
N VAL A 29 0.63 -9.71 -3.40
CA VAL A 29 1.26 -9.26 -4.65
C VAL A 29 0.16 -8.97 -5.67
N ALA A 30 0.15 -7.75 -6.17
CA ALA A 30 -0.82 -7.34 -7.18
C ALA A 30 -0.08 -6.93 -8.45
N THR A 31 -0.50 -7.48 -9.57
CA THR A 31 0.06 -7.16 -10.87
C THR A 31 -0.97 -6.39 -11.68
N GLY A 32 -0.61 -5.21 -12.13
CA GLY A 32 -1.49 -4.38 -12.95
C GLY A 32 -1.42 -4.75 -14.42
N GLN A 33 -2.35 -4.20 -15.19
CA GLN A 33 -2.40 -4.46 -16.63
C GLN A 33 -1.18 -3.92 -17.36
N ASP A 34 -0.57 -2.89 -16.80
CA ASP A 34 0.64 -2.27 -17.36
C ASP A 34 1.92 -3.00 -16.95
N GLY A 35 1.79 -4.11 -16.25
CA GLY A 35 2.93 -4.86 -15.76
C GLY A 35 3.48 -4.34 -14.43
N SER A 36 2.86 -3.33 -13.85
CA SER A 36 3.29 -2.84 -12.54
C SER A 36 3.06 -3.89 -11.47
N ILE A 37 3.96 -3.94 -10.48
CA ILE A 37 3.89 -4.91 -9.40
C ILE A 37 3.85 -4.14 -8.09
N THR A 38 2.86 -4.46 -7.26
CA THR A 38 2.73 -3.91 -5.92
C THR A 38 2.79 -5.05 -4.93
N ARG A 39 3.66 -4.92 -3.92
CA ARG A 39 3.79 -5.91 -2.85
C ARG A 39 3.40 -5.26 -1.54
N ALA A 40 2.70 -6.02 -0.72
CA ALA A 40 2.27 -5.53 0.58
C ALA A 40 2.47 -6.59 1.63
N THR A 41 2.90 -6.17 2.82
CA THR A 41 3.04 -7.05 3.98
C THR A 41 2.49 -6.37 5.21
N ALA A 42 2.00 -7.16 6.16
CA ALA A 42 1.53 -6.65 7.44
C ALA A 42 1.37 -7.82 8.40
N LYS A 43 1.27 -7.51 9.69
CA LYS A 43 1.00 -8.54 10.69
C LYS A 43 -0.41 -9.09 10.54
N LYS A 44 -1.36 -8.23 10.19
CA LYS A 44 -2.75 -8.62 9.99
C LYS A 44 -3.32 -7.89 8.79
N ALA A 45 -4.24 -8.54 8.12
CA ALA A 45 -5.03 -7.91 7.08
C ALA A 45 -6.47 -8.34 7.22
N SER A 46 -7.38 -7.46 6.83
CA SER A 46 -8.76 -7.84 6.58
C SER A 46 -9.14 -7.39 5.19
N ALA A 47 -9.85 -8.25 4.47
CA ALA A 47 -10.21 -8.00 3.09
C ALA A 47 -11.64 -8.37 2.86
N LYS A 48 -12.31 -7.64 1.95
CA LYS A 48 -13.62 -8.08 1.48
C LYS A 48 -13.45 -9.27 0.56
N GLY A 49 -14.42 -10.19 0.59
CA GLY A 49 -14.34 -11.41 -0.20
C GLY A 49 -14.21 -11.17 -1.69
N ASP A 50 -14.69 -10.04 -2.19
CA ASP A 50 -14.58 -9.68 -3.60
C ASP A 50 -13.22 -9.04 -3.94
N GLY A 51 -12.33 -8.86 -2.95
CA GLY A 51 -11.02 -8.27 -3.18
C GLY A 51 -11.02 -6.77 -3.43
N SER A 52 -12.12 -6.09 -3.17
CA SER A 52 -12.20 -4.65 -3.48
C SER A 52 -11.47 -3.79 -2.47
N GLU A 53 -11.42 -4.21 -1.21
CA GLU A 53 -10.80 -3.44 -0.14
C GLU A 53 -9.94 -4.35 0.72
N VAL A 54 -8.78 -3.83 1.11
CA VAL A 54 -7.86 -4.53 2.01
C VAL A 54 -7.39 -3.54 3.07
N LYS A 55 -7.51 -3.91 4.34
CA LYS A 55 -6.95 -3.15 5.46
C LYS A 55 -5.75 -3.90 5.98
N LEU A 56 -4.63 -3.20 6.08
CA LEU A 56 -3.37 -3.75 6.57
C LEU A 56 -3.03 -3.12 7.91
N GLU A 57 -2.73 -3.93 8.90
CA GLU A 57 -2.47 -3.46 10.26
C GLU A 57 -1.22 -4.12 10.82
N GLY A 58 -0.48 -3.36 11.61
CA GLY A 58 0.72 -3.85 12.28
C GLY A 58 1.92 -3.84 11.36
N GLY A 59 2.64 -2.73 11.32
CA GLY A 59 3.82 -2.61 10.49
C GLY A 59 3.52 -2.80 9.02
N ALA A 60 2.43 -2.22 8.55
CA ALA A 60 2.01 -2.37 7.16
C ALA A 60 3.01 -1.70 6.23
N ARG A 61 3.34 -2.38 5.15
CA ARG A 61 4.30 -1.89 4.17
C ARG A 61 3.79 -2.23 2.78
N VAL A 62 3.72 -1.22 1.94
CA VAL A 62 3.32 -1.36 0.53
C VAL A 62 4.46 -0.86 -0.32
N VAL A 63 4.94 -1.69 -1.22
CA VAL A 63 6.03 -1.35 -2.13
C VAL A 63 5.53 -1.48 -3.55
N GLN A 64 5.59 -0.39 -4.29
CA GLN A 64 5.34 -0.42 -5.72
C GLN A 64 6.69 -0.50 -6.40
N GLU A 65 6.92 -1.58 -7.14
CA GLU A 65 8.20 -1.78 -7.81
C GLU A 65 8.35 -0.78 -8.94
N GLY A 66 9.57 -0.30 -9.09
CA GLY A 66 9.86 0.66 -10.12
C GLY A 66 10.07 0.03 -11.47
N SER A 67 10.31 0.88 -12.43
CA SER A 67 10.69 0.50 -13.78
C SER A 67 11.94 1.28 -14.16
N ASP A 68 12.34 1.16 -15.43
CA ASP A 68 13.49 1.90 -15.92
C ASP A 68 13.32 3.42 -15.77
N LEU A 69 12.07 3.89 -15.77
CA LEU A 69 11.78 5.32 -15.75
C LEU A 69 11.24 5.79 -14.40
N ILE A 70 10.77 4.88 -13.54
CA ILE A 70 10.11 5.23 -12.29
C ILE A 70 10.79 4.51 -11.14
N GLU A 71 11.21 5.28 -10.13
CA GLU A 71 11.82 4.69 -8.94
C GLU A 71 10.77 3.96 -8.11
N PRO A 72 11.18 2.88 -7.40
CA PRO A 72 10.26 2.19 -6.50
C PRO A 72 9.75 3.13 -5.41
N MET A 73 8.51 2.94 -5.01
CA MET A 73 7.90 3.72 -3.94
C MET A 73 7.48 2.80 -2.81
N GLU A 74 7.77 3.20 -1.58
CA GLU A 74 7.44 2.45 -0.39
C GLU A 74 6.60 3.29 0.55
N VAL A 75 5.50 2.72 1.04
CA VAL A 75 4.64 3.34 2.04
C VAL A 75 4.60 2.44 3.26
N GLU A 76 4.91 2.98 4.43
CA GLU A 76 4.95 2.24 5.68
C GLU A 76 4.09 2.93 6.72
N GLY A 77 3.33 2.17 7.51
CA GLY A 77 2.53 2.70 8.60
C GLY A 77 1.89 1.59 9.40
N GLU A 78 1.30 1.96 10.54
CA GLU A 78 0.61 0.98 11.36
C GLU A 78 -0.72 0.55 10.77
N PHE A 79 -1.31 1.39 9.94
CA PHE A 79 -2.60 1.09 9.33
C PHE A 79 -2.64 1.67 7.91
N LEU A 80 -2.93 0.81 6.94
CA LEU A 80 -3.13 1.22 5.56
C LEU A 80 -4.42 0.59 5.04
N HIS A 81 -5.24 1.39 4.37
CA HIS A 81 -6.49 0.92 3.80
C HIS A 81 -6.42 1.10 2.28
N ALA A 82 -6.39 -0.01 1.57
CA ALA A 82 -6.27 -0.01 0.11
C ALA A 82 -7.60 -0.33 -0.54
N PHE A 83 -7.95 0.45 -1.56
CA PHE A 83 -9.13 0.23 -2.40
C PHE A 83 -8.63 -0.19 -3.77
N LEU A 84 -8.68 -1.50 -4.05
CA LEU A 84 -7.99 -2.04 -5.22
C LEU A 84 -8.64 -1.67 -6.54
N LYS A 85 -9.97 -1.57 -6.55
CA LYS A 85 -10.68 -1.24 -7.79
C LYS A 85 -10.52 0.22 -8.19
N THR A 86 -10.52 1.11 -7.21
CA THR A 86 -10.40 2.55 -7.45
C THR A 86 -8.97 3.04 -7.30
N LYS A 87 -8.05 2.15 -6.95
CA LYS A 87 -6.61 2.45 -6.81
C LYS A 87 -6.36 3.59 -5.83
N GLN A 88 -7.02 3.53 -4.69
CA GLN A 88 -6.86 4.50 -3.61
C GLN A 88 -6.15 3.85 -2.44
N LEU A 89 -5.39 4.64 -1.71
CA LEU A 89 -4.72 4.22 -0.50
C LEU A 89 -4.94 5.29 0.56
N HIS A 90 -5.45 4.88 1.72
CA HIS A 90 -5.78 5.81 2.80
C HIS A 90 -5.11 5.37 4.09
N SER A 91 -4.75 6.33 4.93
CA SER A 91 -4.37 6.06 6.30
C SER A 91 -4.73 7.25 7.18
N ARG A 92 -5.34 6.97 8.33
CA ARG A 92 -5.62 7.97 9.35
C ARG A 92 -4.52 8.02 10.40
N LEU A 93 -3.59 7.08 10.36
CA LEU A 93 -2.44 7.03 11.25
C LEU A 93 -1.20 7.47 10.52
N PRO A 94 -0.15 7.88 11.24
CA PRO A 94 1.06 8.36 10.58
C PRO A 94 1.65 7.34 9.64
N VAL A 95 2.13 7.83 8.50
CA VAL A 95 2.78 7.01 7.48
C VAL A 95 4.08 7.65 7.04
N ARG A 96 4.97 6.81 6.53
CA ARG A 96 6.23 7.22 5.92
C ARG A 96 6.21 6.76 4.47
N VAL A 97 6.49 7.69 3.56
CA VAL A 97 6.56 7.41 2.13
C VAL A 97 8.01 7.65 1.69
N ARG A 98 8.59 6.67 1.01
CA ARG A 98 9.94 6.78 0.48
C ARG A 98 9.96 6.49 -1.00
N GLN A 99 10.68 7.30 -1.73
CA GLN A 99 10.93 7.08 -3.14
C GLN A 99 12.31 7.62 -3.48
N GLY A 100 13.19 6.74 -3.98
CA GLY A 100 14.58 7.11 -4.20
C GLY A 100 15.25 7.55 -2.91
N THR A 101 15.80 8.76 -2.91
CA THR A 101 16.45 9.34 -1.73
C THR A 101 15.53 10.26 -0.94
N SER A 102 14.28 10.36 -1.34
CA SER A 102 13.30 11.24 -0.71
C SER A 102 12.47 10.48 0.32
N GLU A 103 12.19 11.12 1.43
CA GLU A 103 11.34 10.55 2.47
C GLU A 103 10.35 11.60 2.93
N LEU A 104 9.09 11.20 3.07
CA LEU A 104 8.01 12.04 3.50
C LEU A 104 7.29 11.35 4.65
N ARG A 105 7.09 12.09 5.76
CA ARG A 105 6.32 11.59 6.90
C ARG A 105 5.13 12.49 7.11
N VAL A 106 3.96 11.90 7.18
CA VAL A 106 2.71 12.65 7.33
C VAL A 106 1.84 11.99 8.38
N ALA A 107 0.96 12.78 9.01
CA ALA A 107 0.07 12.25 10.04
C ALA A 107 -1.10 11.48 9.43
N ALA A 108 -1.45 11.76 8.20
CA ALA A 108 -2.52 11.07 7.49
C ALA A 108 -2.25 11.14 5.99
N LEU A 109 -2.76 10.17 5.26
CA LEU A 109 -2.49 10.07 3.83
C LEU A 109 -3.75 9.63 3.09
N GLN A 110 -3.99 10.24 1.94
CA GLN A 110 -5.01 9.79 1.01
C GLN A 110 -4.43 9.94 -0.40
N VAL A 111 -4.29 8.81 -1.10
CA VAL A 111 -3.75 8.78 -2.45
C VAL A 111 -4.82 8.23 -3.38
N ASP A 112 -5.05 8.91 -4.50
CA ASP A 112 -5.92 8.43 -5.55
C ASP A 112 -5.07 8.30 -6.82
N ASN A 113 -4.73 7.07 -7.15
CA ASN A 113 -3.85 6.81 -8.29
C ASN A 113 -4.52 7.07 -9.62
N LEU A 114 -5.84 6.92 -9.69
CA LEU A 114 -6.55 7.19 -10.95
C LEU A 114 -6.53 8.67 -11.28
N LYS A 115 -6.67 9.51 -10.25
CA LYS A 115 -6.64 10.96 -10.44
C LYS A 115 -5.25 11.53 -10.24
N GLN A 116 -4.32 10.72 -9.78
CA GLN A 116 -2.94 11.09 -9.49
C GLN A 116 -2.86 12.25 -8.51
N VAL A 117 -3.68 12.16 -7.46
CA VAL A 117 -3.77 13.17 -6.42
C VAL A 117 -3.42 12.54 -5.09
N ALA A 118 -2.60 13.21 -4.30
CA ALA A 118 -2.30 12.82 -2.94
C ALA A 118 -2.66 13.95 -2.00
N VAL A 119 -3.43 13.63 -0.95
CA VAL A 119 -3.77 14.59 0.10
C VAL A 119 -3.06 14.16 1.37
N LEU A 120 -2.29 15.07 1.93
CA LEU A 120 -1.45 14.81 3.10
C LEU A 120 -2.01 15.57 4.28
N GLY A 121 -2.26 14.86 5.39
CA GLY A 121 -2.73 15.47 6.63
C GLY A 121 -1.55 15.73 7.56
N GLY A 122 -1.59 16.89 8.21
CA GLY A 122 -0.61 17.35 9.04
C GLY A 122 -0.15 17.12 10.14
N PRO A 123 0.87 17.13 10.95
CA PRO A 123 2.17 17.72 10.54
C PRO A 123 2.87 16.89 9.46
N ILE A 124 3.57 17.56 8.59
CA ILE A 124 4.26 16.94 7.48
C ILE A 124 5.75 17.20 7.63
N ARG A 125 6.54 16.13 7.48
CA ARG A 125 8.00 16.25 7.42
C ARG A 125 8.48 15.67 6.11
N MET A 126 9.26 16.44 5.39
CA MET A 126 9.85 15.99 4.14
C MET A 126 11.35 16.08 4.23
N GLN A 127 12.02 15.02 3.83
CA GLN A 127 13.46 14.98 3.75
C GLN A 127 13.85 14.54 2.36
N ILE A 128 14.57 15.38 1.66
CA ILE A 128 15.03 15.09 0.32
C ILE A 128 16.55 15.14 0.35
N GLN A 129 17.18 14.04 -0.03
CA GLN A 129 18.62 13.98 -0.13
C GLN A 129 19.01 14.12 -1.60
N PRO A 130 19.96 15.01 -1.89
CA PRO A 130 20.40 15.13 -3.28
C PRO A 130 21.08 13.84 -3.74
N LEU A 131 20.92 13.53 -5.00
CA LEU A 131 21.60 12.39 -5.58
C LEU A 131 23.09 12.65 -5.55
N LYS A 132 23.85 11.62 -5.18
CA LYS A 132 25.32 11.74 -5.21
C LYS A 132 25.77 11.72 -6.64
N LYS A 133 26.54 12.71 -6.99
CA LYS A 133 27.21 12.77 -8.29
C LYS A 133 28.65 12.33 -8.13
N LYS A 134 29.09 11.67 -9.14
CA LYS A 134 30.49 11.27 -9.18
C LYS A 134 31.26 12.14 -10.13
#